data_e89b4b5ce227a12de91746ed253439e3
#
_entry.id   e89b4b5ce227a12de91746ed253439e3
#
_cell.length_a   1.000
_cell.length_b   1.000
_cell.length_c   1.000
_cell.angle_alpha   90.00
_cell.angle_beta   90.00
_cell.angle_gamma   90.00
#
_symmetry.space_group_name_H-M   'P 1'
#
loop_
_entity.id
_entity.type
_entity.pdbx_description
1 polymer ?
#
loop_
_entity_poly.entity_id
_entity_poly.type
_entity_poly.pdbx_seq_one_letter_code
_entity_poly.pdbx_strand_id
1 'polypeptide(L)'
;MKKIKIYTEDNISGMAIQLFISSINKNIDVLPFSESCNFKIENHTSSIIFFNLAKDNLSCYEKIKFINNNLLNPVDSVPVFIVDNVQSFPYYRLILFSKIIVIDLKSPLSDYQKILDGVYHRYIYIHTLTQRELIIFDLISSEYDCKKISSILDVNFKTVYSHRLKFVSKLKLKNTHDLYNFMVKLKADDELNFE
;
A
#
# COMPACT_ATOMS: atom_id res chain seq x y z
N MET A 1 -12.88 20.38 11.90
CA MET A 1 -12.58 18.93 12.10
C MET A 1 -11.93 18.42 10.82
N LYS A 2 -10.89 17.59 10.94
CA LYS A 2 -10.25 16.97 9.77
C LYS A 2 -11.22 16.00 9.11
N LYS A 3 -11.23 15.95 7.78
CA LYS A 3 -11.96 14.92 7.05
C LYS A 3 -11.21 13.58 7.18
N ILE A 4 -11.93 12.50 7.43
CA ILE A 4 -11.36 11.16 7.52
C ILE A 4 -11.86 10.34 6.34
N LYS A 5 -10.95 9.68 5.64
CA LYS A 5 -11.28 8.71 4.59
C LYS A 5 -10.82 7.33 5.04
N ILE A 6 -11.66 6.34 4.87
CA ILE A 6 -11.36 4.94 5.20
C ILE A 6 -11.55 4.11 3.94
N TYR A 7 -10.48 3.53 3.43
CA TYR A 7 -10.54 2.55 2.35
C TYR A 7 -10.58 1.16 2.96
N THR A 8 -11.67 0.45 2.75
CA THR A 8 -11.87 -0.90 3.27
C THR A 8 -12.87 -1.65 2.41
N GLU A 9 -12.69 -2.97 2.30
CA GLU A 9 -13.73 -3.83 1.78
C GLU A 9 -14.81 -4.05 2.85
N ASP A 10 -15.99 -4.51 2.40
CA ASP A 10 -17.12 -4.80 3.28
C ASP A 10 -16.85 -6.09 4.07
N ASN A 11 -16.19 -5.94 5.20
CA ASN A 11 -15.80 -7.02 6.11
C ASN A 11 -15.93 -6.57 7.57
N ILE A 12 -15.91 -7.55 8.49
CA ILE A 12 -16.06 -7.30 9.94
C ILE A 12 -15.02 -6.31 10.47
N SER A 13 -13.79 -6.40 10.01
CA SER A 13 -12.71 -5.49 10.45
C SER A 13 -12.94 -4.06 9.97
N GLY A 14 -13.37 -3.89 8.72
CA GLY A 14 -13.73 -2.59 8.15
C GLY A 14 -14.90 -1.95 8.91
N MET A 15 -15.95 -2.70 9.17
CA MET A 15 -17.10 -2.25 9.96
C MET A 15 -16.71 -1.84 11.38
N ALA A 16 -15.85 -2.61 12.06
CA ALA A 16 -15.38 -2.28 13.41
C ALA A 16 -14.57 -0.97 13.43
N ILE A 17 -13.66 -0.79 12.46
CA ILE A 17 -12.87 0.44 12.30
C ILE A 17 -13.80 1.64 12.04
N GLN A 18 -14.75 1.49 11.13
CA GLN A 18 -15.73 2.51 10.81
C GLN A 18 -16.54 2.92 12.04
N LEU A 19 -17.12 1.96 12.77
CA LEU A 19 -17.91 2.23 13.97
C LEU A 19 -17.10 2.97 15.03
N PHE A 20 -15.86 2.53 15.28
CA PHE A 20 -14.99 3.19 16.25
C PHE A 20 -14.68 4.62 15.83
N ILE A 21 -14.25 4.85 14.60
CA ILE A 21 -13.88 6.20 14.12
C ILE A 21 -15.12 7.10 14.07
N SER A 22 -16.28 6.56 13.71
CA SER A 22 -17.57 7.31 13.69
C SER A 22 -18.00 7.78 15.07
N SER A 23 -17.64 7.06 16.12
CA SER A 23 -17.93 7.48 17.50
C SER A 23 -17.13 8.72 17.91
N ILE A 24 -16.00 8.97 17.27
CA ILE A 24 -15.09 10.08 17.56
C ILE A 24 -15.27 11.25 16.59
N ASN A 25 -15.46 10.96 15.32
CA ASN A 25 -15.54 11.95 14.26
C ASN A 25 -16.70 11.61 13.31
N LYS A 26 -17.59 12.57 13.08
CA LYS A 26 -18.75 12.40 12.19
C LYS A 26 -18.45 12.71 10.71
N ASN A 27 -17.29 13.30 10.41
CA ASN A 27 -16.90 13.65 9.04
C ASN A 27 -16.04 12.55 8.41
N ILE A 28 -16.69 11.42 8.07
CA ILE A 28 -16.04 10.22 7.58
C ILE A 28 -16.62 9.82 6.25
N ASP A 29 -15.75 9.53 5.28
CA ASP A 29 -16.07 8.81 4.04
C ASP A 29 -15.52 7.40 4.12
N VAL A 30 -16.35 6.40 3.92
CA VAL A 30 -15.94 4.98 3.81
C VAL A 30 -16.08 4.56 2.36
N LEU A 31 -15.03 3.98 1.81
CA LEU A 31 -14.89 3.73 0.37
C LEU A 31 -14.30 2.33 0.16
N PRO A 32 -14.85 1.51 -0.76
CA PRO A 32 -14.23 0.26 -1.14
C PRO A 32 -13.01 0.49 -2.04
N PHE A 33 -12.08 -0.47 -2.08
CA PHE A 33 -10.95 -0.44 -3.01
C PHE A 33 -11.39 -0.70 -4.46
N SER A 34 -12.53 -1.38 -4.67
CA SER A 34 -13.05 -1.77 -5.98
C SER A 34 -13.69 -0.63 -6.76
N GLU A 35 -14.09 0.46 -6.11
CA GLU A 35 -14.66 1.59 -6.81
C GLU A 35 -13.57 2.40 -7.52
N SER A 36 -13.51 2.29 -8.85
CA SER A 36 -12.75 3.18 -9.73
C SER A 36 -13.35 4.59 -9.73
N CYS A 37 -13.47 5.18 -8.57
CA CYS A 37 -13.82 6.56 -8.46
C CYS A 37 -12.70 7.39 -9.08
N ASN A 38 -13.01 8.32 -9.96
CA ASN A 38 -12.12 9.37 -10.43
C ASN A 38 -11.63 10.20 -9.23
N PHE A 39 -10.73 9.59 -8.43
CA PHE A 39 -10.14 10.22 -7.26
C PHE A 39 -9.12 11.28 -7.69
N LYS A 40 -9.63 12.44 -8.06
CA LYS A 40 -8.86 13.64 -7.77
C LYS A 40 -9.01 13.87 -6.26
N ILE A 41 -7.99 13.52 -5.48
CA ILE A 41 -7.89 14.03 -4.11
C ILE A 41 -8.03 15.54 -4.25
N GLU A 42 -9.12 16.07 -3.72
CA GLU A 42 -9.25 17.51 -3.59
C GLU A 42 -8.08 17.98 -2.71
N ASN A 43 -7.13 18.66 -3.33
CA ASN A 43 -5.81 19.02 -2.78
C ASN A 43 -5.86 20.03 -1.62
N HIS A 44 -7.01 20.31 -1.02
CA HIS A 44 -7.18 21.49 -0.17
C HIS A 44 -7.64 21.25 1.27
N THR A 45 -7.80 19.98 1.70
CA THR A 45 -8.16 19.75 3.12
C THR A 45 -7.23 18.71 3.73
N SER A 46 -6.59 19.05 4.86
CA SER A 46 -5.84 18.10 5.66
C SER A 46 -6.77 16.94 6.04
N SER A 47 -6.58 15.80 5.42
CA SER A 47 -7.37 14.59 5.67
C SER A 47 -6.49 13.51 6.28
N ILE A 48 -7.08 12.69 7.15
CA ILE A 48 -6.45 11.45 7.60
C ILE A 48 -7.01 10.33 6.71
N ILE A 49 -6.12 9.53 6.14
CA ILE A 49 -6.52 8.46 5.22
C ILE A 49 -6.10 7.13 5.83
N PHE A 50 -7.07 6.28 6.12
CA PHE A 50 -6.85 4.91 6.57
C PHE A 50 -7.03 3.95 5.40
N PHE A 51 -6.14 2.99 5.28
CA PHE A 51 -6.20 1.87 4.35
C PHE A 51 -6.23 0.57 5.14
N ASN A 52 -7.35 -0.13 5.10
CA ASN A 52 -7.45 -1.46 5.69
C ASN A 52 -6.87 -2.49 4.72
N LEU A 53 -5.64 -2.90 4.95
CA LEU A 53 -4.94 -3.93 4.18
C LEU A 53 -5.04 -5.32 4.81
N ALA A 54 -5.83 -5.47 5.88
CA ALA A 54 -6.09 -6.77 6.47
C ALA A 54 -6.69 -7.73 5.42
N LYS A 55 -6.48 -9.02 5.65
CA LYS A 55 -6.89 -10.07 4.70
C LYS A 55 -8.42 -10.08 4.53
N ASP A 56 -8.85 -10.01 3.28
CA ASP A 56 -10.24 -10.13 2.83
C ASP A 56 -10.27 -10.72 1.40
N ASN A 57 -11.30 -10.42 0.61
CA ASN A 57 -11.46 -10.91 -0.75
C ASN A 57 -10.46 -10.30 -1.75
N LEU A 58 -9.87 -9.13 -1.45
CA LEU A 58 -8.83 -8.52 -2.26
C LEU A 58 -7.47 -8.79 -1.64
N SER A 59 -6.51 -9.18 -2.47
CA SER A 59 -5.14 -9.35 -2.00
C SER A 59 -4.53 -8.02 -1.54
N CYS A 60 -3.61 -8.11 -0.61
CA CYS A 60 -2.87 -6.94 -0.15
C CYS A 60 -2.14 -6.23 -1.31
N TYR A 61 -1.69 -6.98 -2.31
CA TYR A 61 -1.00 -6.43 -3.49
C TYR A 61 -1.93 -5.65 -4.41
N GLU A 62 -3.15 -6.14 -4.65
CA GLU A 62 -4.18 -5.42 -5.41
C GLU A 62 -4.55 -4.10 -4.74
N LYS A 63 -4.74 -4.12 -3.41
CA LYS A 63 -4.97 -2.90 -2.63
C LYS A 63 -3.81 -1.91 -2.77
N ILE A 64 -2.56 -2.37 -2.70
CA ILE A 64 -1.37 -1.52 -2.89
C ILE A 64 -1.31 -0.97 -4.32
N LYS A 65 -1.62 -1.76 -5.34
CA LYS A 65 -1.73 -1.27 -6.73
C LYS A 65 -2.79 -0.18 -6.85
N PHE A 66 -3.97 -0.40 -6.27
CA PHE A 66 -5.02 0.60 -6.25
C PHE A 66 -4.54 1.91 -5.62
N ILE A 67 -3.88 1.83 -4.45
CA ILE A 67 -3.34 2.98 -3.73
C ILE A 67 -2.33 3.74 -4.60
N ASN A 68 -1.37 3.04 -5.20
CA ASN A 68 -0.32 3.65 -6.02
C ASN A 68 -0.85 4.30 -7.31
N ASN A 69 -1.92 3.75 -7.89
CA ASN A 69 -2.51 4.26 -9.12
C ASN A 69 -3.44 5.46 -8.89
N ASN A 70 -4.09 5.51 -7.75
CA ASN A 70 -5.14 6.51 -7.48
C ASN A 70 -4.69 7.64 -6.53
N LEU A 71 -3.61 7.43 -5.76
CA LEU A 71 -3.16 8.38 -4.76
C LEU A 71 -1.81 8.98 -5.17
N LEU A 72 -1.87 10.05 -5.95
CA LEU A 72 -0.69 10.86 -6.26
C LEU A 72 -0.36 11.75 -5.05
N ASN A 73 0.66 11.36 -4.27
CA ASN A 73 1.32 12.12 -3.19
C ASN A 73 0.44 13.23 -2.57
N PRO A 74 -0.39 12.94 -1.58
CA PRO A 74 -1.06 14.00 -0.84
C PRO A 74 0.02 14.78 -0.05
N VAL A 75 0.24 16.02 -0.41
CA VAL A 75 1.31 16.87 0.15
C VAL A 75 1.15 17.03 1.68
N ASP A 76 -0.07 16.95 2.21
CA ASP A 76 -0.38 17.26 3.62
C ASP A 76 -0.96 16.10 4.43
N SER A 77 -1.06 14.88 3.90
CA SER A 77 -1.61 13.74 4.62
C SER A 77 -0.60 12.61 4.78
N VAL A 78 -0.51 12.06 5.98
CA VAL A 78 0.25 10.84 6.23
C VAL A 78 -0.73 9.67 6.20
N PRO A 79 -0.61 8.74 5.22
CA PRO A 79 -1.50 7.60 5.13
C PRO A 79 -1.23 6.61 6.27
N VAL A 80 -2.31 6.02 6.77
CA VAL A 80 -2.32 5.03 7.84
C VAL A 80 -2.72 3.69 7.26
N PHE A 81 -1.85 2.70 7.35
CA PHE A 81 -2.09 1.34 6.89
C PHE A 81 -2.41 0.45 8.08
N ILE A 82 -3.56 -0.19 8.02
CA ILE A 82 -4.00 -1.17 9.01
C ILE A 82 -3.74 -2.55 8.41
N VAL A 83 -2.97 -3.37 9.09
CA VAL A 83 -2.54 -4.70 8.64
C VAL A 83 -2.78 -5.74 9.72
N ASP A 84 -2.87 -7.02 9.37
CA ASP A 84 -3.06 -8.11 10.33
C ASP A 84 -1.89 -8.21 11.31
N ASN A 85 -0.67 -8.02 10.81
CA ASN A 85 0.55 -8.03 11.63
C ASN A 85 1.63 -7.15 11.00
N VAL A 86 2.03 -6.10 11.70
CA VAL A 86 3.09 -5.17 11.24
C VAL A 86 4.42 -5.88 10.99
N GLN A 87 4.78 -6.88 11.79
CA GLN A 87 6.08 -7.58 11.67
C GLN A 87 6.14 -8.44 10.41
N SER A 88 5.01 -9.01 9.97
CA SER A 88 4.91 -9.85 8.78
C SER A 88 4.51 -9.09 7.52
N PHE A 89 4.38 -7.77 7.58
CA PHE A 89 3.97 -6.92 6.46
C PHE A 89 5.18 -6.33 5.68
N PRO A 90 5.81 -7.08 4.77
CA PRO A 90 6.95 -6.58 4.00
C PRO A 90 6.53 -5.67 2.84
N TYR A 91 5.24 -5.69 2.47
CA TYR A 91 4.71 -5.08 1.23
C TYR A 91 4.60 -3.55 1.29
N TYR A 92 4.70 -2.94 2.47
CA TYR A 92 4.72 -1.47 2.60
C TYR A 92 5.83 -0.81 1.75
N ARG A 93 6.88 -1.58 1.40
CA ARG A 93 7.98 -1.09 0.55
C ARG A 93 7.60 -0.91 -0.92
N LEU A 94 6.47 -1.47 -1.35
CA LEU A 94 5.90 -1.28 -2.68
C LEU A 94 5.03 -0.02 -2.75
N ILE A 95 4.74 0.60 -1.60
CA ILE A 95 3.92 1.81 -1.51
C ILE A 95 4.75 3.01 -1.94
N LEU A 96 4.17 3.89 -2.75
CA LEU A 96 4.87 5.08 -3.30
C LEU A 96 4.92 6.28 -2.35
N PHE A 97 4.54 6.11 -1.08
CA PHE A 97 4.63 7.16 -0.07
C PHE A 97 5.97 7.10 0.67
N SER A 98 6.65 8.24 0.79
CA SER A 98 7.92 8.32 1.52
C SER A 98 7.77 8.20 3.04
N LYS A 99 6.60 8.52 3.57
CA LYS A 99 6.27 8.51 5.00
C LYS A 99 4.89 7.94 5.22
N ILE A 100 4.79 6.91 6.02
CA ILE A 100 3.55 6.22 6.35
C ILE A 100 3.45 5.91 7.85
N ILE A 101 2.23 5.65 8.30
CA ILE A 101 1.97 4.99 9.59
C ILE A 101 1.48 3.57 9.28
N VAL A 102 2.00 2.58 9.99
CA VAL A 102 1.49 1.20 9.93
C VAL A 102 1.13 0.76 11.33
N ILE A 103 -0.07 0.24 11.48
CA ILE A 103 -0.60 -0.28 12.75
C ILE A 103 -1.18 -1.69 12.54
N ASP A 104 -1.14 -2.49 13.60
CA ASP A 104 -1.84 -3.78 13.59
C ASP A 104 -3.35 -3.57 13.71
N LEU A 105 -4.13 -4.42 13.05
CA LEU A 105 -5.59 -4.46 13.22
C LEU A 105 -5.99 -4.64 14.68
N LYS A 106 -5.17 -5.38 15.45
CA LYS A 106 -5.35 -5.62 16.89
C LYS A 106 -4.77 -4.54 17.78
N SER A 107 -4.30 -3.42 17.22
CA SER A 107 -3.77 -2.31 18.01
C SER A 107 -4.85 -1.77 18.96
N PRO A 108 -4.45 -1.31 20.17
CA PRO A 108 -5.37 -0.69 21.11
C PRO A 108 -6.09 0.51 20.49
N LEU A 109 -7.35 0.71 20.83
CA LEU A 109 -8.14 1.86 20.36
C LEU A 109 -7.48 3.21 20.68
N SER A 110 -6.69 3.26 21.76
CA SER A 110 -5.89 4.44 22.12
C SER A 110 -4.87 4.83 21.04
N ASP A 111 -4.37 3.89 20.23
CA ASP A 111 -3.42 4.21 19.16
C ASP A 111 -4.14 4.83 17.97
N TYR A 112 -5.34 4.35 17.64
CA TYR A 112 -6.21 5.00 16.67
C TYR A 112 -6.58 6.42 17.11
N GLN A 113 -6.91 6.61 18.40
CA GLN A 113 -7.18 7.94 18.94
C GLN A 113 -5.99 8.87 18.80
N LYS A 114 -4.76 8.42 19.14
CA LYS A 114 -3.54 9.22 18.96
C LYS A 114 -3.29 9.63 17.51
N ILE A 115 -3.63 8.74 16.55
CA ILE A 115 -3.54 9.06 15.11
C ILE A 115 -4.52 10.18 14.75
N LEU A 116 -5.77 10.06 15.21
CA LEU A 116 -6.81 11.06 14.96
C LEU A 116 -6.45 12.42 15.56
N ASP A 117 -5.85 12.42 16.74
CA ASP A 117 -5.39 13.62 17.45
C ASP A 117 -4.08 14.20 16.86
N GLY A 118 -3.43 13.46 15.96
CA GLY A 118 -2.16 13.87 15.32
C GLY A 118 -0.94 13.77 16.24
N VAL A 119 -1.04 13.06 17.36
CA VAL A 119 0.03 12.85 18.33
C VAL A 119 0.74 11.50 18.21
N TYR A 120 0.44 10.74 17.16
CA TYR A 120 1.09 9.46 16.87
C TYR A 120 2.44 9.70 16.18
N HIS A 121 3.53 9.22 16.77
CA HIS A 121 4.90 9.52 16.32
C HIS A 121 5.64 8.33 15.69
N ARG A 122 5.01 7.16 15.56
CA ARG A 122 5.65 5.99 14.95
C ARG A 122 5.48 6.00 13.43
N TYR A 123 6.31 6.76 12.75
CA TYR A 123 6.34 6.81 11.28
C TYR A 123 7.34 5.82 10.72
N ILE A 124 6.99 5.20 9.60
CA ILE A 124 7.92 4.42 8.78
C ILE A 124 8.32 5.28 7.59
N TYR A 125 9.62 5.47 7.41
CA TYR A 125 10.19 6.14 6.24
C TYR A 125 10.63 5.08 5.24
N ILE A 126 10.17 5.21 3.99
CA ILE A 126 10.37 4.22 2.94
C ILE A 126 11.20 4.82 1.80
N HIS A 127 12.17 4.06 1.32
CA HIS A 127 12.80 4.33 0.03
C HIS A 127 11.86 3.81 -1.06
N THR A 128 11.00 4.68 -1.56
CA THR A 128 9.95 4.31 -2.51
C THR A 128 10.52 3.89 -3.86
N LEU A 129 9.83 2.97 -4.52
CA LEU A 129 9.99 2.74 -5.94
C LEU A 129 9.46 3.96 -6.70
N THR A 130 10.06 4.27 -7.85
CA THR A 130 9.45 5.21 -8.80
C THR A 130 8.32 4.51 -9.54
N GLN A 131 7.40 5.27 -10.17
CA GLN A 131 6.36 4.66 -11.01
C GLN A 131 6.94 3.75 -12.09
N ARG A 132 8.04 4.16 -12.73
CA ARG A 132 8.71 3.33 -13.74
C ARG A 132 9.31 2.04 -13.15
N GLU A 133 9.87 2.12 -11.95
CA GLU A 133 10.34 0.93 -11.24
C GLU A 133 9.19 0.00 -10.87
N LEU A 134 8.05 0.54 -10.47
CA LEU A 134 6.86 -0.26 -10.16
C LEU A 134 6.35 -1.00 -11.40
N ILE A 135 6.28 -0.34 -12.57
CA ILE A 135 5.91 -0.98 -13.84
C ILE A 135 6.88 -2.13 -14.17
N ILE A 136 8.18 -1.91 -14.03
CA ILE A 136 9.17 -2.97 -14.27
C ILE A 136 9.02 -4.11 -13.26
N PHE A 137 8.74 -3.79 -12.00
CA PHE A 137 8.49 -4.78 -10.96
C PHE A 137 7.27 -5.64 -11.31
N ASP A 138 6.16 -5.04 -11.75
CA ASP A 138 4.95 -5.75 -12.18
C ASP A 138 5.20 -6.69 -13.36
N LEU A 139 5.98 -6.23 -14.36
CA LEU A 139 6.34 -7.07 -15.49
C LEU A 139 7.23 -8.25 -15.10
N ILE A 140 8.17 -8.06 -14.17
CA ILE A 140 9.00 -9.16 -13.64
C ILE A 140 8.12 -10.12 -12.83
N SER A 141 7.22 -9.62 -12.01
CA SER A 141 6.29 -10.47 -11.23
C SER A 141 5.34 -11.26 -12.13
N SER A 142 5.04 -10.74 -13.32
CA SER A 142 4.28 -11.43 -14.37
C SER A 142 5.15 -12.39 -15.21
N GLU A 143 6.36 -12.72 -14.74
CA GLU A 143 7.28 -13.70 -15.34
C GLU A 143 7.87 -13.29 -16.71
N TYR A 144 7.74 -12.02 -17.09
CA TYR A 144 8.45 -11.55 -18.28
C TYR A 144 9.96 -11.51 -18.04
N ASP A 145 10.73 -12.04 -18.98
CA ASP A 145 12.18 -11.92 -18.95
C ASP A 145 12.66 -10.50 -19.26
N CYS A 146 13.92 -10.22 -18.95
CA CYS A 146 14.46 -8.87 -19.15
C CYS A 146 14.49 -8.43 -20.61
N LYS A 147 14.56 -9.37 -21.61
CA LYS A 147 14.52 -9.03 -23.03
C LYS A 147 13.11 -8.59 -23.42
N LYS A 148 12.10 -9.34 -23.00
CA LYS A 148 10.71 -9.01 -23.27
C LYS A 148 10.33 -7.67 -22.64
N ILE A 149 10.75 -7.43 -21.40
CA ILE A 149 10.51 -6.15 -20.68
C ILE A 149 11.19 -4.99 -21.42
N SER A 150 12.44 -5.17 -21.87
CA SER A 150 13.16 -4.14 -22.61
C SER A 150 12.44 -3.77 -23.91
N SER A 151 11.88 -4.76 -24.62
CA SER A 151 11.07 -4.56 -25.83
C SER A 151 9.74 -3.86 -25.54
N ILE A 152 9.02 -4.24 -24.45
CA ILE A 152 7.73 -3.63 -24.07
C ILE A 152 7.91 -2.16 -23.70
N LEU A 153 8.98 -1.84 -22.97
CA LEU A 153 9.21 -0.50 -22.43
C LEU A 153 10.09 0.39 -23.31
N ASP A 154 10.55 -0.13 -24.45
CA ASP A 154 11.51 0.52 -25.35
C ASP A 154 12.73 1.05 -24.59
N VAL A 155 13.39 0.18 -23.83
CA VAL A 155 14.60 0.50 -23.05
C VAL A 155 15.68 -0.55 -23.29
N ASN A 156 16.94 -0.18 -23.01
CA ASN A 156 18.03 -1.13 -23.07
C ASN A 156 17.88 -2.26 -22.04
N PHE A 157 18.20 -3.48 -22.43
CA PHE A 157 18.23 -4.64 -21.55
C PHE A 157 19.05 -4.40 -20.26
N LYS A 158 20.20 -3.71 -20.37
CA LYS A 158 21.02 -3.35 -19.19
C LYS A 158 20.27 -2.46 -18.20
N THR A 159 19.35 -1.60 -18.71
CA THR A 159 18.52 -0.73 -17.89
C THR A 159 17.56 -1.56 -17.03
N VAL A 160 16.88 -2.55 -17.64
CA VAL A 160 15.98 -3.46 -16.91
C VAL A 160 16.74 -4.25 -15.85
N TYR A 161 17.90 -4.78 -16.21
CA TYR A 161 18.76 -5.50 -15.27
C TYR A 161 19.22 -4.63 -14.10
N SER A 162 19.59 -3.37 -14.37
CA SER A 162 19.94 -2.41 -13.32
C SER A 162 18.78 -2.13 -12.36
N HIS A 163 17.55 -2.04 -12.87
CA HIS A 163 16.36 -1.89 -12.02
C HIS A 163 16.14 -3.12 -11.14
N ARG A 164 16.34 -4.35 -11.65
CA ARG A 164 16.29 -5.56 -10.83
C ARG A 164 17.23 -5.50 -9.63
N LEU A 165 18.46 -5.07 -9.82
CA LEU A 165 19.42 -4.91 -8.73
C LEU A 165 19.00 -3.82 -7.74
N LYS A 166 18.44 -2.71 -8.25
CA LYS A 166 17.89 -1.65 -7.40
C LYS A 166 16.72 -2.12 -6.53
N PHE A 167 15.86 -3.03 -7.04
CA PHE A 167 14.78 -3.61 -6.23
C PHE A 167 15.31 -4.39 -5.04
N VAL A 168 16.35 -5.20 -5.23
CA VAL A 168 17.00 -5.95 -4.15
C VAL A 168 17.40 -4.98 -3.03
N SER A 169 18.05 -3.86 -3.38
CA SER A 169 18.48 -2.85 -2.42
C SER A 169 17.30 -2.12 -1.77
N LYS A 170 16.37 -1.59 -2.57
CA LYS A 170 15.22 -0.81 -2.08
C LYS A 170 14.27 -1.63 -1.22
N LEU A 171 14.02 -2.89 -1.60
CA LEU A 171 13.20 -3.83 -0.84
C LEU A 171 13.98 -4.46 0.34
N LYS A 172 15.25 -4.09 0.53
CA LYS A 172 16.15 -4.64 1.55
C LYS A 172 16.23 -6.17 1.52
N LEU A 173 16.27 -6.74 0.33
CA LEU A 173 16.47 -8.16 0.09
C LEU A 173 17.97 -8.48 0.02
N LYS A 174 18.36 -9.73 0.24
CA LYS A 174 19.78 -10.12 0.23
C LYS A 174 20.31 -10.27 -1.19
N ASN A 175 19.50 -10.78 -2.11
CA ASN A 175 19.89 -11.10 -3.47
C ASN A 175 18.68 -11.19 -4.41
N THR A 176 18.92 -11.47 -5.69
CA THR A 176 17.85 -11.61 -6.70
C THR A 176 17.00 -12.86 -6.51
N HIS A 177 17.49 -13.91 -5.86
CA HIS A 177 16.68 -15.07 -5.52
C HIS A 177 15.60 -14.70 -4.48
N ASP A 178 15.98 -13.93 -3.47
CA ASP A 178 15.04 -13.41 -2.49
C ASP A 178 13.98 -12.50 -3.13
N LEU A 179 14.34 -11.77 -4.21
CA LEU A 179 13.38 -10.99 -4.98
C LEU A 179 12.32 -11.89 -5.64
N TYR A 180 12.73 -13.00 -6.24
CA TYR A 180 11.77 -13.95 -6.82
C TYR A 180 10.89 -14.59 -5.73
N ASN A 181 11.47 -15.01 -4.63
CA ASN A 181 10.69 -15.56 -3.51
C ASN A 181 9.69 -14.54 -2.96
N PHE A 182 10.06 -13.26 -2.92
CA PHE A 182 9.17 -12.19 -2.53
C PHE A 182 8.00 -12.04 -3.52
N MET A 183 8.27 -12.09 -4.83
CA MET A 183 7.26 -12.01 -5.87
C MET A 183 6.32 -13.23 -5.87
N VAL A 184 6.87 -14.44 -5.65
CA VAL A 184 6.07 -15.67 -5.53
C VAL A 184 5.11 -15.57 -4.34
N LYS A 185 5.58 -15.08 -3.19
CA LYS A 185 4.72 -14.86 -2.02
C LYS A 185 3.62 -13.83 -2.29
N LEU A 186 3.92 -12.75 -3.02
CA LEU A 186 2.90 -11.79 -3.42
C LEU A 186 1.78 -12.45 -4.22
N LYS A 187 2.13 -13.33 -5.18
CA LYS A 187 1.15 -14.07 -5.99
C LYS A 187 0.38 -15.13 -5.17
N ALA A 188 1.07 -15.87 -4.30
CA ALA A 188 0.42 -16.86 -3.46
C ALA A 188 -0.60 -16.22 -2.49
N ASP A 189 -0.30 -15.01 -1.99
CA ASP A 189 -1.28 -14.24 -1.21
C ASP A 189 -2.48 -13.80 -2.08
N ASP A 190 -2.30 -13.64 -3.40
CA ASP A 190 -3.39 -13.38 -4.35
C ASP A 190 -4.23 -14.64 -4.62
N GLU A 191 -3.60 -15.81 -4.80
CA GLU A 191 -4.29 -17.07 -5.16
C GLU A 191 -5.12 -17.66 -4.00
N LEU A 192 -4.68 -17.50 -2.75
CA LEU A 192 -5.39 -17.99 -1.56
C LEU A 192 -6.71 -17.24 -1.26
N ASN A 193 -7.04 -16.21 -2.01
CA ASN A 193 -8.28 -15.46 -1.85
C ASN A 193 -9.40 -15.92 -2.81
N PHE A 194 -9.16 -16.92 -3.66
CA PHE A 194 -10.14 -17.45 -4.64
C PHE A 194 -10.72 -18.84 -4.27
N GLU A 195 -10.41 -19.39 -3.10
CA GLU A 195 -11.04 -20.59 -2.55
C GLU A 195 -11.98 -20.21 -1.38
#